data_1704c3261fc4134709e1c2ca829f34ee
#
_entry.id   1704c3261fc4134709e1c2ca829f34ee
#
_cell.length_a   1.000
_cell.length_b   1.000
_cell.length_c   1.000
_cell.angle_alpha   90.00
_cell.angle_beta   90.00
_cell.angle_gamma   90.00
#
_symmetry.space_group_name_H-M   'P 1'
#
loop_
_entity.id
_entity.type
_entity.pdbx_description
1 polymer ?
#
loop_
_entity_poly.entity_id
_entity_poly.type
_entity_poly.pdbx_seq_one_letter_code
_entity_poly.pdbx_strand_id
1 'polypeptide(L)'
;MTIQEWLNNDQLGIDIWEKKYRYKDETLDEWFDRVSGGDPEIRKLIVDKKFLFGGRILAGRGIESVKRSLSNCYVISPPNDSIESIFECGSKLARTFSYGGGCGIDISNLRPNGAIVNNAAQTTSGAVSFMDFFSYITGLIGQAGRRGALMISISCEHPDIEEFIYIKNDLDKVTKANISIRMTDKFMQAAKDRQDVTLSFTTEVGEKIEKVVNAYDILMQIAKSNWQMGEPGMLYWDRISNWNLLSNNPEFEYAGVNPCAEEPLPAGGSCLLGSINLSEFVTNKKFNETEFCNAVKIAVKGLNQVLD
;
A
#
# COMPACT_ATOMS: atom_id res chain seq x y z
N MET A 1 19.39 -25.88 -18.35
CA MET A 1 18.30 -25.14 -19.04
C MET A 1 18.72 -23.68 -19.19
N THR A 2 18.60 -23.12 -20.38
CA THR A 2 18.90 -21.70 -20.62
C THR A 2 17.69 -20.83 -20.31
N ILE A 3 17.88 -19.51 -20.19
CA ILE A 3 16.78 -18.58 -19.99
C ILE A 3 15.81 -18.55 -21.21
N GLN A 4 16.36 -18.72 -22.42
CA GLN A 4 15.58 -18.80 -23.64
C GLN A 4 14.67 -20.02 -23.66
N GLU A 5 15.18 -21.18 -23.24
CA GLU A 5 14.38 -22.41 -23.10
C GLU A 5 13.33 -22.25 -22.02
N TRP A 6 13.70 -21.69 -20.85
CA TRP A 6 12.75 -21.52 -19.74
C TRP A 6 11.62 -20.55 -20.06
N LEU A 7 11.89 -19.45 -20.77
CA LEU A 7 10.91 -18.46 -21.15
C LEU A 7 10.32 -18.67 -22.55
N ASN A 8 10.56 -19.85 -23.22
CA ASN A 8 10.03 -20.15 -24.55
C ASN A 8 10.36 -19.06 -25.59
N ASN A 9 11.56 -18.50 -25.51
CA ASN A 9 12.05 -17.39 -26.35
C ASN A 9 11.23 -16.09 -26.24
N ASP A 10 10.50 -15.88 -25.15
CA ASP A 10 9.86 -14.58 -24.86
C ASP A 10 10.94 -13.51 -24.58
N GLN A 11 11.22 -12.70 -25.61
CA GLN A 11 12.29 -11.69 -25.54
C GLN A 11 12.04 -10.67 -24.42
N LEU A 12 10.78 -10.28 -24.16
CA LEU A 12 10.45 -9.34 -23.09
C LEU A 12 10.77 -9.93 -21.71
N GLY A 13 10.41 -11.19 -21.50
CA GLY A 13 10.70 -11.91 -20.26
C GLY A 13 12.22 -12.07 -20.03
N ILE A 14 12.98 -12.40 -21.10
CA ILE A 14 14.44 -12.51 -21.08
C ILE A 14 15.06 -11.15 -20.70
N ASP A 15 14.68 -10.08 -21.35
CA ASP A 15 15.17 -8.72 -21.10
C ASP A 15 14.88 -8.26 -19.66
N ILE A 16 13.70 -8.60 -19.13
CA ILE A 16 13.32 -8.30 -17.75
C ILE A 16 14.19 -9.08 -16.76
N TRP A 17 14.39 -10.36 -17.00
CA TRP A 17 15.23 -11.17 -16.14
C TRP A 17 16.68 -10.66 -16.14
N GLU A 18 17.28 -10.41 -17.29
CA GLU A 18 18.66 -9.92 -17.42
C GLU A 18 18.86 -8.54 -16.77
N LYS A 19 17.93 -7.60 -16.97
CA LYS A 19 18.06 -6.21 -16.52
C LYS A 19 17.64 -5.97 -15.08
N LYS A 20 16.76 -6.82 -14.51
CA LYS A 20 16.12 -6.54 -13.20
C LYS A 20 16.32 -7.61 -12.16
N TYR A 21 16.44 -8.88 -12.54
CA TYR A 21 16.42 -10.01 -11.61
C TYR A 21 17.72 -10.78 -11.53
N ARG A 22 18.47 -10.81 -12.60
CA ARG A 22 19.80 -11.41 -12.65
C ARG A 22 20.79 -10.59 -11.82
N TYR A 23 21.54 -11.26 -10.93
CA TYR A 23 22.58 -10.62 -10.16
C TYR A 23 23.94 -10.91 -10.79
N LYS A 24 24.63 -9.85 -11.29
CA LYS A 24 25.90 -9.97 -12.02
C LYS A 24 25.80 -10.98 -13.17
N ASP A 25 26.69 -11.95 -13.15
CA ASP A 25 26.82 -12.97 -14.21
C ASP A 25 26.27 -14.34 -13.80
N GLU A 26 25.36 -14.37 -12.79
CA GLU A 26 24.76 -15.64 -12.36
C GLU A 26 24.05 -16.34 -13.53
N THR A 27 24.19 -17.65 -13.58
CA THR A 27 23.44 -18.50 -14.49
C THR A 27 21.97 -18.60 -14.04
N LEU A 28 21.09 -19.09 -14.92
CA LEU A 28 19.68 -19.31 -14.55
C LEU A 28 19.56 -20.32 -13.39
N ASP A 29 20.44 -21.31 -13.32
CA ASP A 29 20.42 -22.35 -12.28
C ASP A 29 20.82 -21.77 -10.92
N GLU A 30 21.89 -20.98 -10.89
CA GLU A 30 22.30 -20.22 -9.70
C GLU A 30 21.21 -19.22 -9.25
N TRP A 31 20.52 -18.58 -10.18
CA TRP A 31 19.38 -17.71 -9.87
C TRP A 31 18.23 -18.48 -9.22
N PHE A 32 17.87 -19.67 -9.74
CA PHE A 32 16.86 -20.52 -9.11
C PHE A 32 17.24 -20.90 -7.68
N ASP A 33 18.50 -21.28 -7.45
CA ASP A 33 18.99 -21.65 -6.11
C ASP A 33 18.97 -20.46 -5.16
N ARG A 34 19.44 -19.30 -5.61
CA ARG A 34 19.41 -18.07 -4.81
C ARG A 34 17.98 -17.65 -4.46
N VAL A 35 17.09 -17.60 -5.43
CA VAL A 35 15.72 -17.14 -5.23
C VAL A 35 14.88 -18.11 -4.40
N SER A 36 15.11 -19.41 -4.53
CA SER A 36 14.46 -20.42 -3.69
C SER A 36 15.02 -20.47 -2.26
N GLY A 37 16.20 -19.86 -2.02
CA GLY A 37 16.92 -20.00 -0.75
C GLY A 37 17.47 -21.40 -0.53
N GLY A 38 17.73 -22.16 -1.61
CA GLY A 38 18.19 -23.55 -1.57
C GLY A 38 17.09 -24.57 -1.23
N ASP A 39 15.84 -24.16 -1.05
CA ASP A 39 14.73 -25.10 -0.79
C ASP A 39 14.32 -25.78 -2.09
N PRO A 40 14.44 -27.14 -2.18
CA PRO A 40 14.19 -27.87 -3.41
C PRO A 40 12.70 -27.87 -3.83
N GLU A 41 11.76 -27.76 -2.89
CA GLU A 41 10.33 -27.73 -3.20
C GLU A 41 9.95 -26.37 -3.82
N ILE A 42 10.46 -25.28 -3.25
CA ILE A 42 10.27 -23.93 -3.77
C ILE A 42 10.95 -23.80 -5.14
N ARG A 43 12.21 -24.27 -5.25
CA ARG A 43 12.94 -24.29 -6.52
C ARG A 43 12.15 -25.01 -7.61
N LYS A 44 11.59 -26.17 -7.30
CA LYS A 44 10.76 -26.93 -8.25
C LYS A 44 9.55 -26.13 -8.71
N LEU A 45 8.81 -25.47 -7.81
CA LEU A 45 7.67 -24.65 -8.20
C LEU A 45 8.06 -23.50 -9.14
N ILE A 46 9.23 -22.87 -8.92
CA ILE A 46 9.73 -21.79 -9.76
C ILE A 46 10.13 -22.33 -11.14
N VAL A 47 10.90 -23.42 -11.20
CA VAL A 47 11.32 -24.06 -12.46
C VAL A 47 10.11 -24.50 -13.30
N ASP A 48 9.11 -25.07 -12.65
CA ASP A 48 7.85 -25.52 -13.28
C ASP A 48 6.89 -24.36 -13.61
N LYS A 49 7.28 -23.11 -13.38
CA LYS A 49 6.49 -21.87 -13.61
C LYS A 49 5.15 -21.83 -12.84
N LYS A 50 5.03 -22.60 -11.77
CA LYS A 50 3.83 -22.70 -10.93
C LYS A 50 3.74 -21.60 -9.90
N PHE A 51 4.90 -21.05 -9.48
CA PHE A 51 5.00 -19.99 -8.50
C PHE A 51 6.19 -19.08 -8.80
N LEU A 52 6.03 -17.77 -8.60
CA LEU A 52 7.11 -16.80 -8.56
C LEU A 52 6.94 -15.87 -7.36
N PHE A 53 8.02 -15.59 -6.68
CA PHE A 53 8.07 -14.51 -5.70
C PHE A 53 7.87 -13.14 -6.36
N GLY A 54 7.43 -12.15 -5.58
CA GLY A 54 7.39 -10.76 -6.01
C GLY A 54 8.76 -10.23 -6.43
N GLY A 55 8.76 -9.23 -7.30
CA GLY A 55 9.96 -8.73 -7.96
C GLY A 55 11.10 -8.31 -7.02
N ARG A 56 10.80 -7.87 -5.79
CA ARG A 56 11.84 -7.51 -4.81
C ARG A 56 12.59 -8.72 -4.29
N ILE A 57 11.90 -9.83 -4.08
CA ILE A 57 12.50 -11.09 -3.65
C ILE A 57 13.31 -11.67 -4.81
N LEU A 58 12.76 -11.69 -6.04
CA LEU A 58 13.47 -12.14 -7.23
C LEU A 58 14.79 -11.38 -7.46
N ALA A 59 14.79 -10.07 -7.21
CA ALA A 59 15.95 -9.21 -7.41
C ALA A 59 16.90 -9.14 -6.21
N GLY A 60 16.45 -9.50 -4.99
CA GLY A 60 17.17 -9.16 -3.77
C GLY A 60 17.54 -10.29 -2.83
N ARG A 61 16.78 -11.41 -2.83
CA ARG A 61 17.04 -12.53 -1.92
C ARG A 61 18.47 -13.07 -2.12
N GLY A 62 19.18 -13.29 -1.01
CA GLY A 62 20.57 -13.80 -1.03
C GLY A 62 21.63 -12.79 -1.48
N ILE A 63 21.29 -11.49 -1.60
CA ILE A 63 22.23 -10.44 -1.98
C ILE A 63 22.47 -9.51 -0.80
N GLU A 64 23.62 -9.64 -0.14
CA GLU A 64 23.98 -8.86 1.05
C GLU A 64 24.71 -7.55 0.73
N SER A 65 25.25 -7.41 -0.48
CA SER A 65 26.04 -6.25 -0.91
C SER A 65 25.25 -4.95 -1.01
N VAL A 66 23.92 -5.02 -1.04
CA VAL A 66 23.01 -3.87 -1.13
C VAL A 66 21.95 -3.98 -0.06
N LYS A 67 21.86 -2.96 0.79
CA LYS A 67 20.79 -2.87 1.79
C LYS A 67 19.46 -2.52 1.09
N ARG A 68 18.57 -3.48 1.02
CA ARG A 68 17.22 -3.33 0.45
C ARG A 68 16.20 -4.14 1.24
N SER A 69 14.96 -3.72 1.22
CA SER A 69 13.88 -4.55 1.73
C SER A 69 13.45 -5.59 0.68
N LEU A 70 13.10 -6.79 1.15
CA LEU A 70 12.42 -7.81 0.36
C LEU A 70 10.90 -7.66 0.42
N SER A 71 10.37 -6.93 1.41
CA SER A 71 8.96 -6.55 1.46
C SER A 71 8.65 -5.44 0.45
N ASN A 72 7.49 -5.55 -0.20
CA ASN A 72 7.05 -4.61 -1.22
C ASN A 72 6.42 -3.36 -0.62
N CYS A 73 5.56 -3.54 0.37
CA CYS A 73 4.66 -2.52 0.88
C CYS A 73 4.67 -2.49 2.40
N TYR A 74 4.36 -1.30 2.94
CA TYR A 74 4.34 -1.03 4.38
C TYR A 74 3.16 -0.12 4.71
N VAL A 75 2.64 -0.22 5.92
CA VAL A 75 1.78 0.80 6.51
C VAL A 75 2.56 1.48 7.64
N ILE A 76 2.78 2.77 7.50
CA ILE A 76 3.44 3.59 8.51
C ILE A 76 2.40 4.01 9.55
N SER A 77 2.81 4.10 10.82
CA SER A 77 1.93 4.59 11.88
C SER A 77 1.34 5.95 11.50
N PRO A 78 0.01 6.12 11.58
CA PRO A 78 -0.62 7.42 11.37
C PRO A 78 0.07 8.48 12.23
N PRO A 79 0.35 9.68 11.71
CA PRO A 79 0.90 10.76 12.52
C PRO A 79 -0.13 11.21 13.56
N ASN A 80 0.34 11.50 14.76
CA ASN A 80 -0.43 12.25 15.75
C ASN A 80 -0.49 13.73 15.35
N ASP A 81 -1.40 14.47 15.95
CA ASP A 81 -1.68 15.86 15.63
C ASP A 81 -0.62 16.83 16.22
N SER A 82 0.65 16.61 15.85
CA SER A 82 1.78 17.47 16.23
C SER A 82 2.80 17.58 15.10
N ILE A 83 3.51 18.68 15.03
CA ILE A 83 4.57 18.91 14.02
C ILE A 83 5.65 17.83 14.11
N GLU A 84 6.05 17.47 15.32
CA GLU A 84 7.07 16.44 15.56
C GLU A 84 6.64 15.10 14.97
N SER A 85 5.39 14.67 15.23
CA SER A 85 4.86 13.41 14.72
C SER A 85 4.69 13.41 13.20
N ILE A 86 4.25 14.52 12.61
CA ILE A 86 4.14 14.68 11.16
C ILE A 86 5.51 14.54 10.50
N PHE A 87 6.54 15.21 11.01
CA PHE A 87 7.90 15.13 10.46
C PHE A 87 8.58 13.78 10.74
N GLU A 88 8.30 13.14 11.88
CA GLU A 88 8.73 11.79 12.16
C GLU A 88 8.11 10.79 11.16
N CYS A 89 6.82 10.92 10.86
CA CYS A 89 6.15 10.14 9.82
C CYS A 89 6.85 10.34 8.47
N GLY A 90 7.16 11.58 8.08
CA GLY A 90 7.92 11.89 6.87
C GLY A 90 9.31 11.24 6.85
N SER A 91 10.01 11.21 7.98
CA SER A 91 11.30 10.52 8.11
C SER A 91 11.17 9.01 7.93
N LYS A 92 10.14 8.38 8.51
CA LYS A 92 9.84 6.95 8.33
C LYS A 92 9.52 6.63 6.86
N LEU A 93 8.74 7.47 6.18
CA LEU A 93 8.47 7.35 4.75
C LEU A 93 9.77 7.40 3.93
N ALA A 94 10.59 8.44 4.14
CA ALA A 94 11.86 8.61 3.44
C ALA A 94 12.78 7.38 3.61
N ARG A 95 12.87 6.87 4.84
CA ARG A 95 13.67 5.68 5.14
C ARG A 95 13.14 4.45 4.42
N THR A 96 11.82 4.19 4.48
CA THR A 96 11.21 3.04 3.81
C THR A 96 11.40 3.11 2.30
N PHE A 97 11.20 4.28 1.69
CA PHE A 97 11.47 4.49 0.27
C PHE A 97 12.93 4.23 -0.10
N SER A 98 13.89 4.66 0.75
CA SER A 98 15.32 4.45 0.50
C SER A 98 15.70 2.97 0.46
N TYR A 99 14.98 2.10 1.17
CA TYR A 99 15.13 0.64 1.10
C TYR A 99 14.26 -0.01 0.02
N GLY A 100 13.52 0.78 -0.72
CA GLY A 100 12.72 0.35 -1.86
C GLY A 100 11.28 -0.05 -1.52
N GLY A 101 10.77 0.12 -0.29
CA GLY A 101 9.38 -0.13 0.08
C GLY A 101 8.43 0.92 -0.49
N GLY A 102 7.16 0.56 -0.71
CA GLY A 102 6.04 1.48 -0.86
C GLY A 102 5.34 1.67 0.48
N CYS A 103 4.67 2.79 0.70
CA CYS A 103 4.06 3.10 1.98
C CYS A 103 2.60 3.52 1.86
N GLY A 104 1.79 3.21 2.88
CA GLY A 104 0.52 3.83 3.13
C GLY A 104 0.50 4.54 4.47
N ILE A 105 -0.21 5.67 4.53
CA ILE A 105 -0.46 6.45 5.75
C ILE A 105 -1.92 6.88 5.82
N ASP A 106 -2.43 7.05 7.02
CA ASP A 106 -3.73 7.66 7.27
C ASP A 106 -3.54 9.00 8.00
N ILE A 107 -4.19 10.05 7.53
CA ILE A 107 -4.06 11.41 8.07
C ILE A 107 -5.30 11.87 8.85
N SER A 108 -6.20 10.96 9.16
CA SER A 108 -7.46 11.28 9.86
C SER A 108 -7.25 11.87 11.27
N ASN A 109 -6.10 11.63 11.87
CA ASN A 109 -5.77 12.15 13.19
C ASN A 109 -5.23 13.58 13.18
N LEU A 110 -5.00 14.18 12.02
CA LEU A 110 -4.53 15.56 11.91
C LEU A 110 -5.72 16.53 11.99
N ARG A 111 -5.57 17.61 12.74
CA ARG A 111 -6.63 18.63 12.88
C ARG A 111 -6.99 19.30 11.56
N PRO A 112 -8.25 19.69 11.39
CA PRO A 112 -8.71 20.32 10.15
C PRO A 112 -8.21 21.75 10.00
N ASN A 113 -8.33 22.27 8.78
CA ASN A 113 -8.02 23.64 8.40
C ASN A 113 -8.75 24.64 9.29
N GLY A 114 -8.02 25.66 9.73
CA GLY A 114 -8.53 26.72 10.61
C GLY A 114 -8.58 26.35 12.10
N ALA A 115 -8.27 25.11 12.48
CA ALA A 115 -8.17 24.74 13.90
C ALA A 115 -7.08 25.55 14.62
N ILE A 116 -7.36 25.90 15.88
CA ILE A 116 -6.46 26.72 16.70
C ILE A 116 -5.18 25.93 17.02
N VAL A 117 -4.04 26.60 16.92
CA VAL A 117 -2.73 26.12 17.34
C VAL A 117 -2.08 27.11 18.30
N ASN A 118 -1.38 26.58 19.30
CA ASN A 118 -0.70 27.41 20.30
C ASN A 118 0.74 27.76 19.85
N ASN A 119 0.84 28.41 18.70
CA ASN A 119 2.11 28.90 18.16
C ASN A 119 1.91 30.22 17.39
N ALA A 120 2.97 30.74 16.75
CA ALA A 120 2.94 32.02 16.03
C ALA A 120 1.95 32.05 14.84
N ALA A 121 1.55 30.90 14.31
CA ALA A 121 0.57 30.80 13.21
C ALA A 121 -0.87 30.99 13.68
N GLN A 122 -1.17 30.77 14.97
CA GLN A 122 -2.49 30.84 15.60
C GLN A 122 -3.50 29.80 15.06
N THR A 123 -3.50 29.50 13.78
CA THR A 123 -4.35 28.48 13.12
C THR A 123 -3.52 27.61 12.20
N THR A 124 -3.98 26.38 11.97
CA THR A 124 -3.35 25.42 11.03
C THR A 124 -3.95 25.52 9.64
N SER A 125 -3.18 25.14 8.63
CA SER A 125 -3.64 24.94 7.25
C SER A 125 -4.36 23.60 7.01
N GLY A 126 -4.50 22.76 8.05
CA GLY A 126 -5.26 21.52 8.03
C GLY A 126 -4.51 20.27 7.56
N ALA A 127 -5.19 19.13 7.69
CA ALA A 127 -4.64 17.82 7.36
C ALA A 127 -4.22 17.71 5.88
N VAL A 128 -5.02 18.27 4.98
CA VAL A 128 -4.81 18.18 3.53
C VAL A 128 -3.56 18.93 3.07
N SER A 129 -3.18 20.01 3.74
CA SER A 129 -1.97 20.77 3.39
C SER A 129 -0.68 19.98 3.57
N PHE A 130 -0.64 19.04 4.52
CA PHE A 130 0.53 18.17 4.75
C PHE A 130 0.68 17.06 3.70
N MET A 131 -0.32 16.84 2.85
CA MET A 131 -0.22 15.84 1.78
C MET A 131 0.85 16.21 0.76
N ASP A 132 1.07 17.49 0.48
CA ASP A 132 2.14 17.93 -0.42
C ASP A 132 3.52 17.63 0.17
N PHE A 133 3.72 17.77 1.48
CA PHE A 133 4.95 17.39 2.16
C PHE A 133 5.23 15.89 1.99
N PHE A 134 4.26 15.02 2.24
CA PHE A 134 4.43 13.57 2.06
C PHE A 134 4.65 13.19 0.59
N SER A 135 3.91 13.83 -0.33
CA SER A 135 4.07 13.65 -1.77
C SER A 135 5.46 14.09 -2.24
N TYR A 136 5.97 15.20 -1.74
CA TYR A 136 7.31 15.70 -2.06
C TYR A 136 8.41 14.73 -1.63
N ILE A 137 8.34 14.18 -0.41
CA ILE A 137 9.28 13.16 0.08
C ILE A 137 9.28 11.94 -0.86
N THR A 138 8.09 11.49 -1.30
CA THR A 138 7.93 10.35 -2.20
C THR A 138 8.63 10.58 -3.55
N GLY A 139 8.57 11.79 -4.05
CA GLY A 139 9.24 12.19 -5.30
C GLY A 139 10.75 12.38 -5.16
N LEU A 140 11.20 12.81 -3.98
CA LEU A 140 12.61 13.14 -3.71
C LEU A 140 13.47 11.88 -3.53
N ILE A 141 12.93 10.85 -2.87
CA ILE A 141 13.69 9.63 -2.57
C ILE A 141 13.64 8.66 -3.75
N GLY A 142 14.73 8.61 -4.51
CA GLY A 142 14.88 7.71 -5.66
C GLY A 142 15.07 6.24 -5.25
N GLN A 143 14.56 5.32 -6.07
CA GLN A 143 14.67 3.87 -5.91
C GLN A 143 15.27 3.21 -7.16
N ALA A 144 16.51 3.54 -7.53
CA ALA A 144 17.19 2.96 -8.70
C ALA A 144 16.33 2.96 -9.99
N GLY A 145 15.83 4.14 -10.38
CA GLY A 145 14.97 4.32 -11.57
C GLY A 145 13.49 4.10 -11.34
N ARG A 146 13.06 3.80 -10.10
CA ARG A 146 11.66 3.80 -9.67
C ARG A 146 11.40 4.98 -8.75
N ARG A 147 10.16 5.49 -8.76
CA ARG A 147 9.67 6.44 -7.77
C ARG A 147 9.15 5.69 -6.56
N GLY A 148 9.13 6.33 -5.39
CA GLY A 148 8.39 5.84 -4.23
C GLY A 148 6.90 5.68 -4.60
N ALA A 149 6.21 4.79 -3.89
CA ALA A 149 4.76 4.63 -4.01
C ALA A 149 4.14 4.96 -2.65
N LEU A 150 3.17 5.87 -2.63
CA LEU A 150 2.50 6.33 -1.42
C LEU A 150 0.98 6.26 -1.59
N MET A 151 0.29 5.79 -0.56
CA MET A 151 -1.14 5.96 -0.36
C MET A 151 -1.36 6.91 0.82
N ILE A 152 -2.23 7.90 0.63
CA ILE A 152 -2.70 8.76 1.72
C ILE A 152 -4.21 8.53 1.85
N SER A 153 -4.67 8.14 3.03
CA SER A 153 -6.10 8.00 3.32
C SER A 153 -6.57 8.97 4.38
N ILE A 154 -7.87 9.26 4.35
CA ILE A 154 -8.58 10.08 5.35
C ILE A 154 -9.96 9.49 5.63
N SER A 155 -10.50 9.70 6.84
CA SER A 155 -11.88 9.33 7.18
C SER A 155 -12.89 10.19 6.42
N CYS A 156 -13.99 9.56 5.97
CA CYS A 156 -15.14 10.30 5.41
C CYS A 156 -15.82 11.24 6.41
N GLU A 157 -15.55 11.08 7.71
CA GLU A 157 -16.10 11.90 8.79
C GLU A 157 -15.19 13.08 9.16
N HIS A 158 -14.03 13.24 8.48
CA HIS A 158 -13.11 14.33 8.74
C HIS A 158 -13.62 15.66 8.16
N PRO A 159 -13.52 16.81 8.90
CA PRO A 159 -14.00 18.10 8.41
C PRO A 159 -13.37 18.60 7.10
N ASP A 160 -12.13 18.21 6.79
CA ASP A 160 -11.41 18.57 5.55
C ASP A 160 -11.74 17.64 4.37
N ILE A 161 -12.77 16.79 4.45
CA ILE A 161 -13.06 15.78 3.42
C ILE A 161 -13.30 16.39 2.04
N GLU A 162 -13.95 17.55 1.95
CA GLU A 162 -14.22 18.20 0.66
C GLU A 162 -12.92 18.69 0.01
N GLU A 163 -12.01 19.27 0.79
CA GLU A 163 -10.70 19.68 0.30
C GLU A 163 -9.88 18.47 -0.18
N PHE A 164 -9.92 17.36 0.58
CA PHE A 164 -9.27 16.11 0.20
C PHE A 164 -9.81 15.54 -1.12
N ILE A 165 -11.13 15.56 -1.33
CA ILE A 165 -11.76 15.05 -2.56
C ILE A 165 -11.22 15.77 -3.80
N TYR A 166 -11.01 17.09 -3.70
CA TYR A 166 -10.67 17.92 -4.85
C TYR A 166 -9.17 18.23 -5.00
N ILE A 167 -8.32 17.77 -4.08
CA ILE A 167 -6.89 18.12 -4.09
C ILE A 167 -6.19 17.75 -5.41
N LYS A 168 -6.61 16.66 -6.05
CA LYS A 168 -6.07 16.18 -7.34
C LYS A 168 -6.58 16.95 -8.55
N ASN A 169 -7.56 17.82 -8.40
CA ASN A 169 -8.01 18.69 -9.48
C ASN A 169 -6.97 19.78 -9.79
N ASP A 170 -6.11 20.10 -8.82
CA ASP A 170 -4.88 20.83 -9.06
C ASP A 170 -3.77 19.82 -9.43
N LEU A 171 -3.39 19.83 -10.71
CA LEU A 171 -2.44 18.87 -11.27
C LEU A 171 -1.01 19.01 -10.74
N ASP A 172 -0.71 20.09 -10.05
CA ASP A 172 0.60 20.36 -9.45
C ASP A 172 0.67 19.85 -8.00
N LYS A 173 -0.48 19.52 -7.39
CA LYS A 173 -0.55 19.06 -5.99
C LYS A 173 -0.59 17.55 -5.86
N VAL A 174 0.04 17.04 -4.82
CA VAL A 174 0.03 15.62 -4.39
C VAL A 174 0.30 14.65 -5.56
N THR A 175 1.22 15.03 -6.46
CA THR A 175 1.48 14.31 -7.72
C THR A 175 2.15 12.94 -7.56
N LYS A 176 2.61 12.59 -6.35
CA LYS A 176 3.38 11.35 -6.07
C LYS A 176 2.71 10.44 -5.04
N ALA A 177 1.43 10.64 -4.78
CA ALA A 177 0.65 9.79 -3.88
C ALA A 177 -0.68 9.42 -4.52
N ASN A 178 -1.15 8.19 -4.29
CA ASN A 178 -2.54 7.79 -4.47
C ASN A 178 -3.33 8.27 -3.26
N ILE A 179 -4.62 8.57 -3.44
CA ILE A 179 -5.49 9.02 -2.35
C ILE A 179 -6.76 8.19 -2.26
N SER A 180 -7.20 7.89 -1.04
CA SER A 180 -8.42 7.13 -0.79
C SER A 180 -9.14 7.60 0.46
N ILE A 181 -10.47 7.45 0.48
CA ILE A 181 -11.33 7.83 1.59
C ILE A 181 -11.79 6.57 2.32
N ARG A 182 -11.63 6.55 3.65
CA ARG A 182 -12.14 5.49 4.53
C ARG A 182 -13.62 5.73 4.78
N MET A 183 -14.48 4.95 4.11
CA MET A 183 -15.95 5.05 4.20
C MET A 183 -16.47 4.16 5.32
N THR A 184 -17.31 4.70 6.20
CA THR A 184 -18.04 3.92 7.20
C THR A 184 -19.38 3.44 6.65
N ASP A 185 -19.89 2.30 7.14
CA ASP A 185 -21.23 1.80 6.79
C ASP A 185 -22.31 2.81 7.18
N LYS A 186 -22.13 3.52 8.32
CA LYS A 186 -23.00 4.59 8.78
C LYS A 186 -23.09 5.74 7.77
N PHE A 187 -21.91 6.20 7.25
CA PHE A 187 -21.88 7.27 6.25
C PHE A 187 -22.54 6.82 4.94
N MET A 188 -22.26 5.59 4.48
CA MET A 188 -22.84 5.03 3.26
C MET A 188 -24.36 4.88 3.38
N GLN A 189 -24.88 4.48 4.56
CA GLN A 189 -26.32 4.42 4.79
C GLN A 189 -26.96 5.82 4.78
N ALA A 190 -26.34 6.80 5.44
CA ALA A 190 -26.80 8.19 5.40
C ALA A 190 -26.81 8.76 3.96
N ALA A 191 -25.79 8.45 3.16
CA ALA A 191 -25.75 8.85 1.76
C ALA A 191 -26.89 8.22 0.93
N LYS A 192 -27.16 6.93 1.14
CA LYS A 192 -28.28 6.23 0.51
C LYS A 192 -29.62 6.87 0.86
N ASP A 193 -29.80 7.26 2.12
CA ASP A 193 -31.03 7.86 2.65
C ASP A 193 -31.06 9.38 2.47
N ARG A 194 -30.06 9.99 1.83
CA ARG A 194 -29.89 11.44 1.59
C ARG A 194 -29.95 12.28 2.87
N GLN A 195 -29.42 11.73 3.95
CA GLN A 195 -29.39 12.38 5.26
C GLN A 195 -28.16 13.25 5.43
N ASP A 196 -28.28 14.24 6.31
CA ASP A 196 -27.15 15.01 6.79
C ASP A 196 -26.35 14.21 7.82
N VAL A 197 -25.04 14.44 7.81
CA VAL A 197 -24.08 13.89 8.78
C VAL A 197 -23.23 15.01 9.35
N THR A 198 -22.79 14.83 10.58
CA THR A 198 -21.85 15.75 11.21
C THR A 198 -20.44 15.20 11.06
N LEU A 199 -19.61 15.88 10.29
CA LEU A 199 -18.17 15.68 10.27
C LEU A 199 -17.60 16.27 11.56
N SER A 200 -16.71 15.58 12.24
CA SER A 200 -16.21 16.06 13.53
C SER A 200 -14.75 15.71 13.77
N PHE A 201 -14.06 16.62 14.45
CA PHE A 201 -12.71 16.41 14.95
C PHE A 201 -12.61 17.00 16.36
N THR A 202 -11.94 16.30 17.26
CA THR A 202 -11.68 16.80 18.61
C THR A 202 -10.18 16.92 18.80
N THR A 203 -9.70 18.14 19.05
CA THR A 203 -8.28 18.41 19.29
C THR A 203 -7.82 17.85 20.64
N GLU A 204 -6.52 17.71 20.86
CA GLU A 204 -5.95 17.26 22.15
C GLU A 204 -6.33 18.17 23.32
N VAL A 205 -6.60 19.46 23.06
CA VAL A 205 -7.05 20.42 24.08
C VAL A 205 -8.55 20.40 24.30
N GLY A 206 -9.29 19.50 23.63
CA GLY A 206 -10.74 19.31 23.80
C GLY A 206 -11.58 20.27 22.96
N GLU A 207 -11.01 21.05 22.04
CA GLU A 207 -11.76 21.82 21.07
C GLU A 207 -12.47 20.88 20.10
N LYS A 208 -13.80 21.02 19.96
CA LYS A 208 -14.60 20.24 19.04
C LYS A 208 -14.93 21.06 17.80
N ILE A 209 -14.51 20.59 16.64
CA ILE A 209 -14.76 21.20 15.34
C ILE A 209 -15.79 20.34 14.63
N GLU A 210 -16.92 20.94 14.25
CA GLU A 210 -18.02 20.23 13.62
C GLU A 210 -18.48 20.96 12.35
N LYS A 211 -18.83 20.17 11.33
CA LYS A 211 -19.39 20.64 10.07
C LYS A 211 -20.52 19.71 9.65
N VAL A 212 -21.72 20.25 9.44
CA VAL A 212 -22.86 19.47 8.93
C VAL A 212 -22.84 19.51 7.40
N VAL A 213 -22.91 18.32 6.78
CA VAL A 213 -22.93 18.15 5.32
C VAL A 213 -23.98 17.12 4.95
N ASN A 214 -24.49 17.17 3.71
CA ASN A 214 -25.32 16.10 3.20
C ASN A 214 -24.44 14.94 2.70
N ALA A 215 -24.63 13.73 3.23
CA ALA A 215 -23.79 12.57 2.92
C ALA A 215 -23.88 12.15 1.44
N TYR A 216 -25.07 12.30 0.81
CA TYR A 216 -25.22 12.01 -0.62
C TYR A 216 -24.45 13.00 -1.48
N ASP A 217 -24.44 14.28 -1.13
CA ASP A 217 -23.69 15.29 -1.88
C ASP A 217 -22.18 15.04 -1.81
N ILE A 218 -21.66 14.66 -0.65
CA ILE A 218 -20.25 14.24 -0.52
C ILE A 218 -19.96 12.99 -1.37
N LEU A 219 -20.83 11.98 -1.36
CA LEU A 219 -20.65 10.80 -2.21
C LEU A 219 -20.65 11.16 -3.69
N MET A 220 -21.51 12.08 -4.12
CA MET A 220 -21.53 12.56 -5.52
C MET A 220 -20.28 13.37 -5.88
N GLN A 221 -19.72 14.13 -4.95
CA GLN A 221 -18.45 14.83 -5.14
C GLN A 221 -17.31 13.83 -5.32
N ILE A 222 -17.24 12.77 -4.49
CA ILE A 222 -16.27 11.69 -4.64
C ILE A 222 -16.40 11.02 -6.01
N ALA A 223 -17.62 10.64 -6.41
CA ALA A 223 -17.88 10.00 -7.70
C ALA A 223 -17.48 10.88 -8.88
N LYS A 224 -17.78 12.17 -8.81
CA LYS A 224 -17.40 13.15 -9.86
C LYS A 224 -15.89 13.32 -9.96
N SER A 225 -15.19 13.49 -8.83
CA SER A 225 -13.73 13.62 -8.82
C SER A 225 -13.08 12.33 -9.34
N ASN A 226 -13.54 11.16 -8.89
CA ASN A 226 -13.05 9.88 -9.36
C ASN A 226 -13.27 9.69 -10.87
N TRP A 227 -14.44 10.07 -11.39
CA TRP A 227 -14.70 10.02 -12.82
C TRP A 227 -13.74 10.93 -13.63
N GLN A 228 -13.41 12.11 -13.11
CA GLN A 228 -12.54 13.07 -13.78
C GLN A 228 -11.05 12.71 -13.70
N MET A 229 -10.60 12.26 -12.52
CA MET A 229 -9.19 12.14 -12.16
C MET A 229 -8.74 10.69 -11.88
N GLY A 230 -9.68 9.73 -11.77
CA GLY A 230 -9.39 8.38 -11.31
C GLY A 230 -9.22 8.26 -9.78
N GLU A 231 -9.33 9.37 -9.06
CA GLU A 231 -9.14 9.48 -7.61
C GLU A 231 -10.14 10.50 -7.00
N PRO A 232 -10.44 10.43 -5.70
CA PRO A 232 -10.00 9.45 -4.71
C PRO A 232 -10.62 8.06 -4.88
N GLY A 233 -9.94 7.02 -4.37
CA GLY A 233 -10.53 5.71 -4.16
C GLY A 233 -11.43 5.68 -2.92
N MET A 234 -12.20 4.60 -2.73
CA MET A 234 -13.01 4.36 -1.54
C MET A 234 -12.61 3.05 -0.86
N LEU A 235 -12.35 3.12 0.44
CA LEU A 235 -12.06 1.99 1.31
C LEU A 235 -13.27 1.77 2.24
N TYR A 236 -14.00 0.67 2.07
CA TYR A 236 -15.14 0.33 2.93
C TYR A 236 -14.64 -0.17 4.27
N TRP A 237 -14.29 0.77 5.16
CA TRP A 237 -13.44 0.51 6.32
C TRP A 237 -14.05 -0.45 7.34
N ASP A 238 -15.35 -0.35 7.61
CA ASP A 238 -16.01 -1.27 8.54
C ASP A 238 -15.99 -2.70 8.01
N ARG A 239 -16.15 -2.90 6.70
CA ARG A 239 -16.04 -4.22 6.08
C ARG A 239 -14.62 -4.77 6.14
N ILE A 240 -13.63 -3.92 5.85
CA ILE A 240 -12.20 -4.26 5.96
C ILE A 240 -11.90 -4.69 7.38
N SER A 241 -12.30 -3.92 8.39
CA SER A 241 -12.04 -4.20 9.79
C SER A 241 -12.77 -5.45 10.30
N ASN A 242 -14.01 -5.68 9.84
CA ASN A 242 -14.78 -6.87 10.21
C ASN A 242 -14.22 -8.17 9.61
N TRP A 243 -13.45 -8.10 8.52
CA TRP A 243 -12.76 -9.24 7.91
C TRP A 243 -11.33 -9.43 8.41
N ASN A 244 -10.94 -8.77 9.48
CA ASN A 244 -9.63 -8.96 10.09
C ASN A 244 -9.52 -10.36 10.70
N LEU A 245 -8.70 -11.22 10.10
CA LEU A 245 -8.47 -12.61 10.55
C LEU A 245 -7.81 -12.69 11.94
N LEU A 246 -7.19 -11.60 12.40
CA LEU A 246 -6.53 -11.50 13.71
C LEU A 246 -7.32 -10.61 14.68
N SER A 247 -8.61 -10.39 14.43
CA SER A 247 -9.47 -9.50 15.25
C SER A 247 -9.62 -9.93 16.70
N ASN A 248 -9.31 -11.17 17.04
CA ASN A 248 -9.25 -11.67 18.41
C ASN A 248 -7.95 -11.28 19.16
N ASN A 249 -6.97 -10.70 18.46
CA ASN A 249 -5.80 -10.10 19.09
C ASN A 249 -6.00 -8.58 19.18
N PRO A 250 -6.17 -8.01 20.40
CA PRO A 250 -6.44 -6.59 20.58
C PRO A 250 -5.29 -5.68 20.15
N GLU A 251 -4.08 -6.23 19.98
CA GLU A 251 -2.92 -5.48 19.47
C GLU A 251 -2.87 -5.42 17.94
N PHE A 252 -3.76 -6.16 17.25
CA PHE A 252 -3.78 -6.23 15.80
C PHE A 252 -4.94 -5.43 15.20
N GLU A 253 -4.77 -4.12 15.14
CA GLU A 253 -5.71 -3.22 14.48
C GLU A 253 -5.13 -2.71 13.16
N TYR A 254 -5.96 -2.64 12.12
CA TYR A 254 -5.57 -2.03 10.86
C TYR A 254 -5.39 -0.52 11.00
N ALA A 255 -4.19 -0.03 10.69
CA ALA A 255 -3.84 1.39 10.72
C ALA A 255 -4.06 2.10 9.38
N GLY A 256 -4.05 1.34 8.29
CA GLY A 256 -4.18 1.87 6.94
C GLY A 256 -4.08 0.75 5.91
N VAL A 257 -3.88 1.14 4.66
CA VAL A 257 -3.66 0.23 3.53
C VAL A 257 -2.32 0.54 2.85
N ASN A 258 -1.78 -0.45 2.13
CA ASN A 258 -0.59 -0.28 1.30
C ASN A 258 -0.83 0.66 0.09
N PRO A 259 0.20 1.02 -0.72
CA PRO A 259 0.05 1.98 -1.82
C PRO A 259 -1.01 1.67 -2.87
N CYS A 260 -1.33 0.39 -3.09
CA CYS A 260 -2.32 -0.04 -4.07
C CYS A 260 -3.69 -0.37 -3.44
N ALA A 261 -3.83 -0.23 -2.13
CA ALA A 261 -5.04 -0.43 -1.34
C ALA A 261 -5.57 -1.89 -1.27
N GLU A 262 -4.79 -2.88 -1.72
CA GLU A 262 -5.21 -4.29 -1.68
C GLU A 262 -4.94 -4.96 -0.33
N GLU A 263 -4.09 -4.37 0.53
CA GLU A 263 -3.64 -4.99 1.77
C GLU A 263 -3.79 -4.03 2.95
N PRO A 264 -4.81 -4.21 3.80
CA PRO A 264 -4.91 -3.52 5.08
C PRO A 264 -3.91 -4.12 6.07
N LEU A 265 -3.18 -3.27 6.76
CA LEU A 265 -2.11 -3.67 7.68
C LEU A 265 -2.15 -2.86 8.97
N PRO A 266 -1.65 -3.43 10.08
CA PRO A 266 -1.39 -2.67 11.30
C PRO A 266 -0.22 -1.69 11.08
N ALA A 267 -0.07 -0.76 12.01
CA ALA A 267 1.06 0.17 12.01
C ALA A 267 2.40 -0.60 12.08
N GLY A 268 3.30 -0.29 11.15
CA GLY A 268 4.58 -1.00 10.99
C GLY A 268 4.46 -2.34 10.25
N GLY A 269 3.27 -2.74 9.85
CA GLY A 269 3.06 -3.95 9.06
C GLY A 269 3.66 -3.86 7.65
N SER A 270 4.05 -5.01 7.10
CA SER A 270 4.61 -5.11 5.75
C SER A 270 4.07 -6.34 5.03
N CYS A 271 4.18 -6.35 3.70
CA CYS A 271 3.77 -7.49 2.88
C CYS A 271 4.90 -8.01 2.00
N LEU A 272 5.01 -9.34 1.95
CA LEU A 272 5.80 -10.10 1.01
C LEU A 272 4.88 -10.66 -0.06
N LEU A 273 5.30 -10.58 -1.33
CA LEU A 273 4.45 -10.97 -2.44
C LEU A 273 4.96 -12.21 -3.15
N GLY A 274 4.04 -13.02 -3.63
CA GLY A 274 4.26 -14.14 -4.52
C GLY A 274 3.01 -14.40 -5.36
N SER A 275 3.18 -14.97 -6.54
CA SER A 275 2.08 -15.26 -7.46
C SER A 275 2.11 -16.71 -7.89
N ILE A 276 0.95 -17.37 -7.84
CA ILE A 276 0.75 -18.69 -8.37
C ILE A 276 0.16 -18.60 -9.78
N ASN A 277 0.77 -19.32 -10.73
CA ASN A 277 0.27 -19.39 -12.10
C ASN A 277 -0.79 -20.47 -12.22
N LEU A 278 -2.06 -20.09 -12.18
CA LEU A 278 -3.18 -21.03 -12.19
C LEU A 278 -3.23 -21.89 -13.46
N SER A 279 -2.74 -21.41 -14.59
CA SER A 279 -2.74 -22.14 -15.86
C SER A 279 -1.93 -23.44 -15.80
N GLU A 280 -0.84 -23.46 -14.99
CA GLU A 280 0.03 -24.62 -14.82
C GLU A 280 -0.59 -25.75 -13.98
N PHE A 281 -1.79 -25.55 -13.44
CA PHE A 281 -2.57 -26.55 -12.73
C PHE A 281 -3.74 -27.09 -13.56
N VAL A 282 -3.82 -26.74 -14.85
CA VAL A 282 -4.86 -27.21 -15.75
C VAL A 282 -4.30 -28.24 -16.72
N THR A 283 -4.81 -29.48 -16.63
CA THR A 283 -4.47 -30.57 -17.58
C THR A 283 -5.78 -31.13 -18.18
N ASN A 284 -5.85 -31.24 -19.50
CA ASN A 284 -7.03 -31.76 -20.21
C ASN A 284 -8.33 -31.00 -19.80
N LYS A 285 -8.26 -29.66 -19.66
CA LYS A 285 -9.37 -28.79 -19.24
C LYS A 285 -9.90 -29.07 -17.82
N LYS A 286 -9.14 -29.76 -16.99
CA LYS A 286 -9.45 -30.01 -15.58
C LYS A 286 -8.40 -29.37 -14.70
N PHE A 287 -8.88 -28.67 -13.67
CA PHE A 287 -8.02 -28.07 -12.65
C PHE A 287 -7.57 -29.12 -11.63
N ASN A 288 -6.29 -29.17 -11.32
CA ASN A 288 -5.72 -30.09 -10.34
C ASN A 288 -5.68 -29.43 -8.95
N GLU A 289 -6.78 -29.53 -8.21
CA GLU A 289 -6.92 -28.91 -6.87
C GLU A 289 -5.89 -29.43 -5.87
N THR A 290 -5.58 -30.72 -5.90
CA THR A 290 -4.62 -31.33 -4.96
C THR A 290 -3.23 -30.75 -5.15
N GLU A 291 -2.77 -30.66 -6.39
CA GLU A 291 -1.47 -30.08 -6.70
C GLU A 291 -1.43 -28.59 -6.38
N PHE A 292 -2.49 -27.86 -6.69
CA PHE A 292 -2.62 -26.45 -6.36
C PHE A 292 -2.56 -26.21 -4.85
N CYS A 293 -3.34 -26.95 -4.04
CA CYS A 293 -3.30 -26.83 -2.59
C CYS A 293 -1.91 -27.10 -1.99
N ASN A 294 -1.19 -28.09 -2.57
CA ASN A 294 0.19 -28.35 -2.16
C ASN A 294 1.14 -27.21 -2.53
N ALA A 295 1.01 -26.67 -3.74
CA ALA A 295 1.81 -25.52 -4.19
C ALA A 295 1.56 -24.28 -3.31
N VAL A 296 0.32 -24.01 -2.89
CA VAL A 296 -0.01 -22.92 -1.95
C VAL A 296 0.75 -23.11 -0.63
N LYS A 297 0.76 -24.30 -0.05
CA LYS A 297 1.48 -24.57 1.20
C LYS A 297 2.99 -24.30 1.07
N ILE A 298 3.59 -24.77 -0.02
CA ILE A 298 5.01 -24.56 -0.30
C ILE A 298 5.31 -23.06 -0.54
N ALA A 299 4.45 -22.35 -1.27
CA ALA A 299 4.59 -20.93 -1.54
C ALA A 299 4.54 -20.09 -0.24
N VAL A 300 3.57 -20.38 0.65
CA VAL A 300 3.46 -19.71 1.96
C VAL A 300 4.68 -20.00 2.83
N LYS A 301 5.15 -21.27 2.87
CA LYS A 301 6.41 -21.63 3.54
C LYS A 301 7.57 -20.79 3.01
N GLY A 302 7.67 -20.64 1.69
CA GLY A 302 8.72 -19.86 1.05
C GLY A 302 8.65 -18.38 1.38
N LEU A 303 7.45 -17.78 1.49
CA LEU A 303 7.28 -16.39 1.92
C LEU A 303 7.67 -16.20 3.39
N ASN A 304 7.32 -17.14 4.28
CA ASN A 304 7.75 -17.11 5.68
C ASN A 304 9.28 -17.18 5.82
N GLN A 305 9.95 -18.03 5.03
CA GLN A 305 11.43 -18.10 5.01
C GLN A 305 12.10 -16.79 4.54
N VAL A 306 11.40 -15.94 3.81
CA VAL A 306 11.90 -14.62 3.39
C VAL A 306 11.70 -13.59 4.50
N LEU A 307 10.70 -13.79 5.35
CA LEU A 307 10.39 -12.91 6.48
C LEU A 307 11.41 -13.07 7.62
N ASP A 308 11.85 -14.29 7.88
CA ASP A 308 12.87 -14.66 8.88
C ASP A 308 14.28 -14.18 8.49
#